data_0a3151cd4c07aafd5d841c8d1a01c74e
#
_entry.id   0a3151cd4c07aafd5d841c8d1a01c74e
#
_cell.length_a   1.000
_cell.length_b   1.000
_cell.length_c   1.000
_cell.angle_alpha   90.00
_cell.angle_beta   90.00
_cell.angle_gamma   90.00
#
_symmetry.space_group_name_H-M   'P 1'
#
loop_
_entity.id
_entity.type
_entity.pdbx_description
1 polymer ?
#
loop_
_entity_poly.entity_id
_entity_poly.type
_entity_poly.pdbx_seq_one_letter_code
_entity_poly.pdbx_strand_id
1 'polypeptide(L)'
;MTILVTGGAGYIGSHTLRLLRSQNRDVVVLDSLVRGSEKNLLGATLEVADICDSAAVESICRKHNVNSVIHFAAYKSAGESMTHPHLYWRNNVEGTVGLVEGMLAADVQQIVFSSSAAVYGNPTTFPITEKTPVQRPFSPY
;
A
#
# COMPACT_ATOMS: atom_id res chain seq x y z
N MET A 1 -12.90 -3.11 -15.24
CA MET A 1 -11.79 -3.78 -14.48
C MET A 1 -11.42 -2.88 -13.33
N THR A 2 -11.78 -3.28 -12.12
CA THR A 2 -11.65 -2.45 -10.92
C THR A 2 -10.30 -2.66 -10.24
N ILE A 3 -9.61 -1.58 -9.94
CA ILE A 3 -8.32 -1.57 -9.23
C ILE A 3 -8.55 -1.09 -7.80
N LEU A 4 -8.12 -1.88 -6.81
CA LEU A 4 -8.07 -1.43 -5.42
C LEU A 4 -6.72 -0.75 -5.16
N VAL A 5 -6.76 0.49 -4.68
CA VAL A 5 -5.56 1.23 -4.28
C VAL A 5 -5.54 1.34 -2.76
N THR A 6 -4.69 0.57 -2.09
CA THR A 6 -4.53 0.70 -0.64
C THR A 6 -3.58 1.86 -0.32
N GLY A 7 -3.88 2.62 0.73
CA GLY A 7 -3.14 3.84 1.03
C GLY A 7 -3.39 4.97 0.02
N GLY A 8 -4.52 4.91 -0.69
CA GLY A 8 -4.87 5.86 -1.74
C GLY A 8 -5.13 7.29 -1.25
N ALA A 9 -5.43 7.48 0.04
CA ALA A 9 -5.58 8.79 0.66
C ALA A 9 -4.24 9.42 1.08
N GLY A 10 -3.13 8.68 0.96
CA GLY A 10 -1.76 9.15 1.18
C GLY A 10 -1.20 9.93 -0.02
N TYR A 11 0.05 10.42 0.13
CA TYR A 11 0.69 11.25 -0.90
C TYR A 11 0.88 10.48 -2.23
N ILE A 12 1.60 9.35 -2.21
CA ILE A 12 1.89 8.58 -3.44
C ILE A 12 0.59 7.99 -4.01
N GLY A 13 -0.22 7.37 -3.15
CA GLY A 13 -1.48 6.74 -3.56
C GLY A 13 -2.42 7.71 -4.26
N SER A 14 -2.56 8.94 -3.77
CA SER A 14 -3.43 9.96 -4.38
C SER A 14 -2.95 10.43 -5.75
N HIS A 15 -1.64 10.51 -5.98
CA HIS A 15 -1.09 10.81 -7.30
C HIS A 15 -1.35 9.67 -8.29
N THR A 16 -1.18 8.41 -7.85
CA THR A 16 -1.50 7.23 -8.65
C THR A 16 -3.00 7.18 -8.96
N LEU A 17 -3.85 7.45 -7.96
CA LEU A 17 -5.30 7.55 -8.12
C LEU A 17 -5.68 8.57 -9.21
N ARG A 18 -5.07 9.75 -9.20
CA ARG A 18 -5.29 10.78 -10.21
C ARG A 18 -4.95 10.28 -11.61
N LEU A 19 -3.82 9.62 -11.77
CA LEU A 19 -3.40 9.07 -13.06
C LEU A 19 -4.36 7.97 -13.55
N LEU A 20 -4.71 7.02 -12.70
CA LEU A 20 -5.63 5.94 -13.07
C LEU A 20 -6.99 6.48 -13.52
N ARG A 21 -7.53 7.47 -12.80
CA ARG A 21 -8.80 8.11 -13.16
C ARG A 21 -8.72 8.91 -14.46
N SER A 22 -7.60 9.58 -14.73
CA SER A 22 -7.41 10.28 -16.02
C SER A 22 -7.38 9.31 -17.21
N GLN A 23 -7.08 8.04 -16.95
CA GLN A 23 -7.13 6.94 -17.92
C GLN A 23 -8.48 6.20 -17.93
N ASN A 24 -9.52 6.76 -17.29
CA ASN A 24 -10.84 6.15 -17.15
C ASN A 24 -10.82 4.73 -16.54
N ARG A 25 -9.92 4.49 -15.58
CA ARG A 25 -9.90 3.23 -14.82
C ARG A 25 -10.89 3.30 -13.66
N ASP A 26 -11.58 2.19 -13.42
CA ASP A 26 -12.40 2.03 -12.23
C ASP A 26 -11.50 1.81 -11.03
N VAL A 27 -11.58 2.70 -10.04
CA VAL A 27 -10.69 2.66 -8.87
C VAL A 27 -11.50 2.77 -7.59
N VAL A 28 -11.19 1.91 -6.65
CA VAL A 28 -11.63 1.98 -5.25
C VAL A 28 -10.42 2.20 -4.37
N VAL A 29 -10.54 3.04 -3.37
CA VAL A 29 -9.49 3.29 -2.38
C VAL A 29 -9.82 2.57 -1.10
N LEU A 30 -8.85 1.84 -0.52
CA LEU A 30 -8.87 1.34 0.85
C LEU A 30 -7.82 2.12 1.64
N ASP A 31 -8.25 2.82 2.68
CA ASP A 31 -7.37 3.60 3.54
C ASP A 31 -7.94 3.67 4.96
N SER A 32 -7.10 3.52 5.96
CA SER A 32 -7.52 3.63 7.37
C SER A 32 -7.72 5.08 7.82
N LEU A 33 -7.29 6.06 7.00
CA LEU A 33 -7.26 7.49 7.27
C LEU A 33 -6.43 7.91 8.51
N VAL A 34 -5.68 7.00 9.10
CA VAL A 34 -4.77 7.32 10.23
C VAL A 34 -3.73 8.37 9.83
N ARG A 35 -3.25 8.31 8.60
CA ARG A 35 -2.26 9.25 8.02
C ARG A 35 -2.69 9.82 6.67
N GLY A 36 -3.74 9.29 6.09
CA GLY A 36 -4.34 9.75 4.85
C GLY A 36 -5.37 10.87 5.07
N SER A 37 -5.81 11.47 3.98
CA SER A 37 -6.88 12.49 4.01
C SER A 37 -7.86 12.26 2.87
N GLU A 38 -9.16 12.29 3.18
CA GLU A 38 -10.23 12.20 2.17
C GLU A 38 -10.14 13.28 1.09
N LYS A 39 -9.56 14.45 1.43
CA LYS A 39 -9.34 15.53 0.47
C LYS A 39 -8.47 15.12 -0.72
N ASN A 40 -7.66 14.08 -0.55
CA ASN A 40 -6.76 13.58 -1.59
C ASN A 40 -7.45 12.66 -2.60
N LEU A 41 -8.69 12.23 -2.34
CA LEU A 41 -9.37 11.18 -3.11
C LEU A 41 -9.99 11.65 -4.42
N LEU A 42 -10.18 12.96 -4.61
CA LEU A 42 -10.73 13.54 -5.84
C LEU A 42 -12.10 12.93 -6.23
N GLY A 43 -12.91 12.57 -5.24
CA GLY A 43 -14.22 11.94 -5.46
C GLY A 43 -14.16 10.47 -5.87
N ALA A 44 -13.06 9.76 -5.64
CA ALA A 44 -13.01 8.30 -5.78
C ALA A 44 -13.76 7.61 -4.63
N THR A 45 -14.27 6.41 -4.90
CA THR A 45 -14.91 5.58 -3.88
C THR A 45 -13.88 5.23 -2.78
N LEU A 46 -14.23 5.51 -1.53
CA LEU A 46 -13.42 5.19 -0.36
C LEU A 46 -14.09 4.09 0.46
N GLU A 47 -13.31 3.10 0.82
CA GLU A 47 -13.59 2.14 1.88
C GLU A 47 -12.62 2.38 3.04
N VAL A 48 -13.17 2.75 4.19
CA VAL A 48 -12.36 3.01 5.40
C VAL A 48 -12.16 1.69 6.14
N ALA A 49 -10.96 1.14 6.07
CA ALA A 49 -10.61 -0.14 6.71
C ALA A 49 -9.11 -0.22 6.99
N ASP A 50 -8.74 -1.13 7.91
CA ASP A 50 -7.35 -1.50 8.15
C ASP A 50 -6.98 -2.69 7.26
N ILE A 51 -5.83 -2.65 6.61
CA ILE A 51 -5.31 -3.78 5.81
C ILE A 51 -4.97 -5.01 6.64
N CYS A 52 -4.85 -4.89 7.97
CA CYS A 52 -4.71 -6.02 8.88
C CYS A 52 -6.00 -6.83 9.03
N ASP A 53 -7.15 -6.28 8.66
CA ASP A 53 -8.44 -6.97 8.70
C ASP A 53 -8.70 -7.67 7.36
N SER A 54 -8.27 -8.93 7.26
CA SER A 54 -8.41 -9.72 6.03
C SER A 54 -9.88 -9.94 5.64
N ALA A 55 -10.80 -10.02 6.60
CA ALA A 55 -12.22 -10.17 6.32
C ALA A 55 -12.82 -8.90 5.71
N ALA A 56 -12.42 -7.72 6.21
CA ALA A 56 -12.80 -6.44 5.60
C ALA A 56 -12.24 -6.31 4.18
N VAL A 57 -10.98 -6.70 3.97
CA VAL A 57 -10.35 -6.70 2.63
C VAL A 57 -11.10 -7.62 1.68
N GLU A 58 -11.41 -8.86 2.07
CA GLU A 58 -12.21 -9.80 1.28
C GLU A 58 -13.56 -9.18 0.89
N SER A 59 -14.28 -8.65 1.88
CA SER A 59 -15.60 -8.03 1.66
C SER A 59 -15.54 -6.89 0.64
N ILE A 60 -14.53 -6.01 0.75
CA ILE A 60 -14.30 -4.89 -0.16
C ILE A 60 -13.99 -5.40 -1.57
N CYS A 61 -13.09 -6.38 -1.69
CA CYS A 61 -12.74 -6.97 -2.98
C CYS A 61 -13.97 -7.56 -3.69
N ARG A 62 -14.80 -8.30 -2.98
CA ARG A 62 -16.04 -8.88 -3.52
C ARG A 62 -17.07 -7.80 -3.87
N LYS A 63 -17.32 -6.85 -2.98
CA LYS A 63 -18.29 -5.75 -3.15
C LYS A 63 -18.04 -4.97 -4.43
N HIS A 64 -16.78 -4.72 -4.75
CA HIS A 64 -16.38 -3.88 -5.89
C HIS A 64 -15.89 -4.68 -7.10
N ASN A 65 -15.97 -6.01 -7.08
CA ASN A 65 -15.45 -6.88 -8.13
C ASN A 65 -14.00 -6.51 -8.50
N VAL A 66 -13.13 -6.40 -7.48
CA VAL A 66 -11.72 -6.03 -7.63
C VAL A 66 -11.00 -7.09 -8.44
N ASN A 67 -10.19 -6.66 -9.40
CA ASN A 67 -9.38 -7.54 -10.26
C ASN A 67 -7.89 -7.49 -9.90
N SER A 68 -7.43 -6.36 -9.38
CA SER A 68 -6.03 -6.15 -9.04
C SER A 68 -5.88 -5.13 -7.94
N VAL A 69 -4.74 -5.18 -7.24
CA VAL A 69 -4.41 -4.29 -6.12
C VAL A 69 -3.13 -3.53 -6.45
N ILE A 70 -3.10 -2.23 -6.11
CA ILE A 70 -1.87 -1.45 -6.00
C ILE A 70 -1.70 -1.06 -4.53
N HIS A 71 -0.62 -1.55 -3.92
CA HIS A 71 -0.43 -1.46 -2.47
C HIS A 71 0.57 -0.36 -2.09
N PHE A 72 0.04 0.74 -1.50
CA PHE A 72 0.82 1.84 -0.95
C PHE A 72 0.62 2.02 0.57
N ALA A 73 -0.29 1.29 1.18
CA ALA A 73 -0.58 1.43 2.60
C ALA A 73 0.60 0.97 3.44
N ALA A 74 1.39 1.93 3.93
CA ALA A 74 2.55 1.65 4.78
C ALA A 74 2.90 2.87 5.65
N TYR A 75 3.48 2.62 6.83
CA TYR A 75 4.19 3.63 7.58
C TYR A 75 5.62 3.74 7.03
N LYS A 76 6.11 4.95 6.81
CA LYS A 76 7.36 5.20 6.06
C LYS A 76 8.41 6.06 6.77
N SER A 77 8.21 6.41 8.04
CA SER A 77 9.16 7.22 8.79
C SER A 77 10.24 6.36 9.43
N ALA A 78 11.44 6.33 8.85
CA ALA A 78 12.57 5.58 9.38
C ALA A 78 12.88 5.97 10.83
N GLY A 79 12.87 7.28 11.17
CA GLY A 79 13.12 7.76 12.53
C GLY A 79 12.07 7.26 13.54
N GLU A 80 10.78 7.33 13.20
CA GLU A 80 9.71 6.84 14.06
C GLU A 80 9.81 5.31 14.25
N SER A 81 10.21 4.58 13.22
CA SER A 81 10.37 3.12 13.31
C SER A 81 11.43 2.69 14.32
N MET A 82 12.44 3.53 14.57
CA MET A 82 13.47 3.26 15.57
C MET A 82 12.93 3.34 17.01
N THR A 83 11.95 4.20 17.25
CA THR A 83 11.34 4.39 18.59
C THR A 83 10.07 3.56 18.78
N HIS A 84 9.36 3.25 17.70
CA HIS A 84 8.10 2.49 17.72
C HIS A 84 8.10 1.34 16.69
N PRO A 85 9.06 0.40 16.76
CA PRO A 85 9.19 -0.64 15.73
C PRO A 85 7.95 -1.53 15.59
N HIS A 86 7.24 -1.80 16.70
CA HIS A 86 6.04 -2.64 16.70
C HIS A 86 4.91 -2.09 15.81
N LEU A 87 4.78 -0.75 15.68
CA LEU A 87 3.79 -0.14 14.79
C LEU A 87 4.09 -0.46 13.32
N TYR A 88 5.38 -0.46 12.97
CA TYR A 88 5.84 -0.75 11.61
C TYR A 88 5.69 -2.23 11.26
N TRP A 89 6.02 -3.12 12.20
CA TRP A 89 5.81 -4.55 12.01
C TRP A 89 4.32 -4.88 11.83
N ARG A 90 3.48 -4.35 12.71
CA ARG A 90 2.03 -4.56 12.61
C ARG A 90 1.48 -4.03 11.30
N ASN A 91 1.70 -2.75 11.00
CA ASN A 91 1.10 -2.15 9.80
C ASN A 91 1.72 -2.66 8.50
N ASN A 92 3.06 -2.72 8.40
CA ASN A 92 3.70 -2.98 7.12
C ASN A 92 3.87 -4.50 6.85
N VAL A 93 4.01 -5.33 7.88
CA VAL A 93 4.17 -6.78 7.70
C VAL A 93 2.84 -7.50 7.91
N GLU A 94 2.25 -7.42 9.11
CA GLU A 94 0.97 -8.07 9.37
C GLU A 94 -0.13 -7.52 8.46
N GLY A 95 -0.16 -6.22 8.23
CA GLY A 95 -1.11 -5.59 7.31
C GLY A 95 -0.95 -6.07 5.86
N THR A 96 0.28 -6.28 5.38
CA THR A 96 0.49 -6.87 4.04
C THR A 96 0.02 -8.32 4.00
N VAL A 97 0.24 -9.11 5.07
CA VAL A 97 -0.28 -10.49 5.17
C VAL A 97 -1.81 -10.47 5.14
N GLY A 98 -2.46 -9.64 5.98
CA GLY A 98 -3.92 -9.52 6.01
C GLY A 98 -4.51 -9.09 4.65
N LEU A 99 -3.85 -8.15 3.97
CA LEU A 99 -4.23 -7.77 2.60
C LEU A 99 -4.19 -8.97 1.65
N VAL A 100 -3.10 -9.72 1.65
CA VAL A 100 -2.92 -10.89 0.75
C VAL A 100 -3.94 -11.99 1.08
N GLU A 101 -4.18 -12.26 2.36
CA GLU A 101 -5.21 -13.23 2.79
C GLU A 101 -6.61 -12.84 2.29
N GLY A 102 -7.00 -11.57 2.46
CA GLY A 102 -8.29 -11.07 1.97
C GLY A 102 -8.39 -11.10 0.43
N MET A 103 -7.29 -10.78 -0.27
CA MET A 103 -7.21 -10.90 -1.73
C MET A 103 -7.43 -12.35 -2.18
N LEU A 104 -6.70 -13.29 -1.58
CA LEU A 104 -6.81 -14.72 -1.91
C LEU A 104 -8.22 -15.26 -1.63
N ALA A 105 -8.81 -14.90 -0.50
CA ALA A 105 -10.19 -15.27 -0.17
C ALA A 105 -11.20 -14.73 -1.20
N ALA A 106 -10.93 -13.58 -1.81
CA ALA A 106 -11.76 -12.96 -2.85
C ALA A 106 -11.37 -13.36 -4.29
N ASP A 107 -10.42 -14.31 -4.47
CA ASP A 107 -9.86 -14.74 -5.76
C ASP A 107 -9.19 -13.60 -6.57
N VAL A 108 -8.59 -12.63 -5.88
CA VAL A 108 -7.80 -11.55 -6.49
C VAL A 108 -6.32 -11.95 -6.47
N GLN A 109 -5.73 -12.17 -7.64
CA GLN A 109 -4.38 -12.75 -7.77
C GLN A 109 -3.32 -11.75 -8.25
N GLN A 110 -3.71 -10.51 -8.56
CA GLN A 110 -2.78 -9.53 -9.10
C GLN A 110 -2.52 -8.41 -8.09
N ILE A 111 -1.24 -8.22 -7.75
CA ILE A 111 -0.80 -7.13 -6.88
C ILE A 111 0.44 -6.44 -7.45
N VAL A 112 0.44 -5.12 -7.40
CA VAL A 112 1.64 -4.28 -7.55
C VAL A 112 2.00 -3.78 -6.16
N PHE A 113 3.13 -4.21 -5.64
CA PHE A 113 3.63 -3.84 -4.33
C PHE A 113 4.65 -2.69 -4.43
N SER A 114 4.34 -1.56 -3.80
CA SER A 114 5.29 -0.44 -3.69
C SER A 114 6.31 -0.76 -2.61
N SER A 115 7.43 -1.33 -3.00
CA SER A 115 8.55 -1.61 -2.11
C SER A 115 9.22 -0.32 -1.60
N SER A 116 10.35 -0.43 -0.92
CA SER A 116 11.08 0.68 -0.34
C SER A 116 12.51 0.73 -0.86
N ALA A 117 13.02 1.95 -1.12
CA ALA A 117 14.44 2.15 -1.38
C ALA A 117 15.34 1.77 -0.19
N ALA A 118 14.77 1.64 1.02
CA ALA A 118 15.48 1.18 2.20
C ALA A 118 16.10 -0.23 2.06
N VAL A 119 15.60 -1.05 1.11
CA VAL A 119 16.19 -2.37 0.80
C VAL A 119 17.63 -2.29 0.29
N TYR A 120 18.04 -1.17 -0.26
CA TYR A 120 19.41 -0.96 -0.74
C TYR A 120 20.38 -0.49 0.36
N GLY A 121 19.88 -0.24 1.59
CA GLY A 121 20.71 0.20 2.71
C GLY A 121 21.44 1.51 2.43
N ASN A 122 22.77 1.51 2.52
CA ASN A 122 23.62 2.66 2.23
C ASN A 122 24.53 2.38 1.02
N PRO A 123 24.04 2.50 -0.20
CA PRO A 123 24.82 2.20 -1.38
C PRO A 123 25.94 3.21 -1.55
N THR A 124 27.11 2.73 -1.98
CA THR A 124 28.28 3.56 -2.27
C THR A 124 28.36 4.01 -3.73
N THR A 125 27.53 3.44 -4.60
CA THR A 125 27.52 3.71 -6.03
C THR A 125 26.17 4.28 -6.45
N PHE A 126 26.18 5.32 -7.25
CA PHE A 126 24.99 5.98 -7.78
C PHE A 126 25.08 6.12 -9.31
N PRO A 127 23.95 6.12 -10.04
CA PRO A 127 22.59 5.95 -9.52
C PRO A 127 22.31 4.53 -9.03
N ILE A 128 21.36 4.38 -8.11
CA ILE A 128 20.83 3.07 -7.71
C ILE A 128 20.03 2.51 -8.88
N THR A 129 20.26 1.24 -9.21
CA THR A 129 19.57 0.52 -10.28
C THR A 129 19.05 -0.81 -9.74
N GLU A 130 18.28 -1.53 -10.55
CA GLU A 130 17.77 -2.87 -10.21
C GLU A 130 18.91 -3.91 -10.00
N LYS A 131 20.12 -3.60 -10.45
CA LYS A 131 21.32 -4.44 -10.27
C LYS A 131 22.07 -4.12 -8.96
N THR A 132 21.69 -3.06 -8.26
CA THR A 132 22.32 -2.68 -6.99
C THR A 132 22.01 -3.74 -5.94
N PRO A 133 23.02 -4.29 -5.24
CA PRO A 133 22.80 -5.33 -4.24
C PRO A 133 21.92 -4.83 -3.09
N VAL A 134 20.97 -5.67 -2.67
CA VAL A 134 20.18 -5.45 -1.46
C VAL A 134 21.09 -5.56 -0.24
N GLN A 135 20.96 -4.65 0.72
CA GLN A 135 21.77 -4.57 1.92
C GLN A 135 20.87 -4.59 3.16
N ARG A 136 21.52 -4.76 4.33
CA ARG A 136 20.81 -4.67 5.60
C ARG A 136 20.24 -3.25 5.77
N PRO A 137 18.94 -3.09 6.00
CA PRO A 137 18.35 -1.78 6.26
C PRO A 137 18.80 -1.21 7.61
N PHE A 138 18.76 0.11 7.75
CA PHE A 138 19.18 0.82 8.97
C PHE A 138 18.09 0.92 10.01
N SER A 139 16.85 0.66 9.65
CA SER A 139 15.70 0.85 10.51
C SER A 139 14.71 -0.31 10.37
N PRO A 140 13.81 -0.50 11.33
CA PRO A 140 12.69 -1.44 11.22
C PRO A 140 11.77 -1.17 10.02
N TYR A 141 11.73 0.09 9.55
CA TYR A 141 11.08 0.44 8.30
C TYR A 141 11.86 -0.10 7.13
#